data_2bd6be69eec6390c56956f460c491e8b
#
_entry.id   2bd6be69eec6390c56956f460c491e8b
#
_cell.length_a   1.000
_cell.length_b   1.000
_cell.length_c   1.000
_cell.angle_alpha   90.00
_cell.angle_beta   90.00
_cell.angle_gamma   90.00
#
_symmetry.space_group_name_H-M   'P 1'
#
loop_
_entity.id
_entity.type
_entity.pdbx_description
1 polymer ?
#
loop_
_entity_poly.entity_id
_entity_poly.type
_entity_poly.pdbx_seq_one_letter_code
_entity_poly.pdbx_strand_id
1 'polypeptide(L)'
;ANLSYENINIVIFCEEMEWPKNNLFFDKRINKIEYVIGDDDTAIKDLKKMIDCDYIIMSNSGFSWWAAAYINKIKNGYVICPNLWWNRIPVEKTNIYLKDWIIVETDIAINDELEFTA
;
A
#
# COMPACT_ATOMS: atom_id res chain seq x y z
N ALA A 1 12.43 10.67 11.22
CA ALA A 1 11.68 10.69 12.45
C ALA A 1 11.85 9.40 13.21
N ASN A 2 12.03 9.51 14.49
CA ASN A 2 12.20 8.35 15.35
C ASN A 2 10.83 7.80 15.71
N LEU A 3 10.46 6.73 15.02
CA LEU A 3 9.24 6.02 15.35
C LEU A 3 9.58 4.85 16.27
N SER A 4 8.95 4.81 17.43
CA SER A 4 9.04 3.62 18.26
C SER A 4 7.96 2.64 17.82
N TYR A 5 8.25 1.35 17.90
CA TYR A 5 7.32 0.32 17.45
C TYR A 5 5.96 0.39 18.13
N GLU A 6 5.96 0.78 19.37
CA GLU A 6 4.71 0.87 20.13
C GLU A 6 3.82 2.04 19.69
N ASN A 7 4.37 3.00 18.97
CA ASN A 7 3.62 4.14 18.44
C ASN A 7 3.18 3.94 16.99
N ILE A 8 3.49 2.81 16.41
CA ILE A 8 3.11 2.51 15.03
C ILE A 8 1.74 1.85 15.01
N ASN A 9 0.84 2.43 14.24
CA ASN A 9 -0.46 1.86 13.96
C ASN A 9 -0.46 1.40 12.52
N ILE A 10 -0.78 0.14 12.29
CA ILE A 10 -0.86 -0.41 10.94
C ILE A 10 -2.32 -0.57 10.57
N VAL A 11 -2.70 -0.03 9.43
CA VAL A 11 -4.05 -0.19 8.88
C VAL A 11 -3.91 -0.91 7.56
N ILE A 12 -4.52 -2.07 7.46
CA ILE A 12 -4.46 -2.90 6.27
C ILE A 12 -5.81 -2.81 5.55
N PHE A 13 -5.79 -2.24 4.35
CA PHE A 13 -6.99 -2.16 3.51
C PHE A 13 -7.01 -3.37 2.59
N CYS A 14 -8.05 -4.16 2.68
CA CYS A 14 -8.14 -5.43 1.97
C CYS A 14 -9.59 -5.75 1.62
N GLU A 15 -9.77 -6.67 0.69
CA GLU A 15 -11.11 -7.12 0.33
C GLU A 15 -11.59 -8.24 1.24
N GLU A 16 -10.66 -8.98 1.85
CA GLU A 16 -10.97 -10.03 2.81
C GLU A 16 -9.82 -10.15 3.80
N MET A 17 -10.07 -10.73 4.94
CA MET A 17 -9.10 -10.74 6.05
C MET A 17 -8.19 -11.97 6.08
N GLU A 18 -8.60 -13.05 5.47
CA GLU A 18 -7.89 -14.31 5.62
C GLU A 18 -6.47 -14.25 5.06
N TRP A 19 -6.34 -13.75 3.85
CA TRP A 19 -5.03 -13.71 3.20
C TRP A 19 -4.03 -12.81 3.96
N PRO A 20 -4.39 -11.57 4.30
CA PRO A 20 -3.44 -10.72 5.01
C PRO A 20 -3.10 -11.24 6.41
N LYS A 21 -4.03 -11.83 7.10
CA LYS A 21 -3.74 -12.41 8.42
C LYS A 21 -2.78 -13.58 8.34
N ASN A 22 -2.84 -14.35 7.27
CA ASN A 22 -2.01 -15.53 7.12
C ASN A 22 -0.68 -15.26 6.43
N ASN A 23 -0.55 -14.13 5.74
CA ASN A 23 0.61 -13.87 4.89
C ASN A 23 1.39 -12.61 5.22
N LEU A 24 0.82 -11.69 5.98
CA LEU A 24 1.51 -10.48 6.37
C LEU A 24 1.92 -10.57 7.84
N PHE A 25 3.23 -10.46 8.06
CA PHE A 25 3.78 -10.56 9.40
C PHE A 25 4.51 -9.29 9.75
N PHE A 26 4.31 -8.82 10.94
CA PHE A 26 4.92 -7.58 11.40
C PHE A 26 5.74 -7.85 12.66
N ASP A 27 6.62 -6.93 12.97
CA ASP A 27 7.43 -7.01 14.18
C ASP A 27 6.50 -7.13 15.40
N LYS A 28 6.86 -7.99 16.31
CA LYS A 28 6.03 -8.29 17.49
C LYS A 28 5.78 -7.08 18.39
N ARG A 29 6.65 -6.08 18.28
CA ARG A 29 6.49 -4.85 19.05
C ARG A 29 5.38 -3.96 18.53
N ILE A 30 4.91 -4.24 17.33
CA ILE A 30 3.77 -3.53 16.75
C ILE A 30 2.52 -4.30 17.16
N ASN A 31 1.70 -3.69 18.02
CA ASN A 31 0.51 -4.35 18.52
C ASN A 31 -0.81 -3.70 18.10
N LYS A 32 -0.73 -2.63 17.33
CA LYS A 32 -1.91 -1.94 16.85
C LYS A 32 -2.06 -2.16 15.36
N ILE A 33 -2.79 -3.20 15.01
CA ILE A 33 -3.04 -3.57 13.62
C ILE A 33 -4.54 -3.63 13.41
N GLU A 34 -5.01 -2.86 12.44
CA GLU A 34 -6.41 -2.79 12.08
C GLU A 34 -6.60 -3.27 10.66
N TYR A 35 -7.65 -4.04 10.41
CA TYR A 35 -8.01 -4.49 9.07
C TYR A 35 -9.27 -3.75 8.64
N VAL A 36 -9.21 -3.10 7.50
CA VAL A 36 -10.36 -2.40 6.93
C VAL A 36 -10.77 -3.16 5.69
N ILE A 37 -11.94 -3.81 5.77
CA ILE A 37 -12.48 -4.56 4.64
C ILE A 37 -13.37 -3.62 3.87
N GLY A 38 -13.03 -3.39 2.62
CA GLY A 38 -13.76 -2.47 1.77
C GLY A 38 -14.55 -3.19 0.71
N ASP A 39 -15.54 -2.46 0.20
CA ASP A 39 -16.30 -2.85 -0.97
C ASP A 39 -16.63 -1.58 -1.77
N ASP A 40 -17.41 -1.72 -2.82
CA ASP A 40 -17.74 -0.58 -3.67
C ASP A 40 -18.51 0.51 -2.92
N ASP A 41 -19.25 0.14 -1.89
CA ASP A 41 -20.04 1.11 -1.12
C ASP A 41 -19.21 1.87 -0.10
N THR A 42 -18.02 1.38 0.23
CA THR A 42 -17.17 2.01 1.24
C THR A 42 -15.99 2.78 0.65
N ALA A 43 -15.90 2.89 -0.67
CA ALA A 43 -14.71 3.42 -1.35
C ALA A 43 -14.30 4.81 -0.85
N ILE A 44 -15.23 5.75 -0.76
CA ILE A 44 -14.91 7.11 -0.34
C ILE A 44 -14.48 7.14 1.13
N LYS A 45 -15.15 6.36 1.94
CA LYS A 45 -14.83 6.25 3.36
C LYS A 45 -13.43 5.66 3.56
N ASP A 46 -13.11 4.64 2.79
CA ASP A 46 -11.80 4.00 2.84
C ASP A 46 -10.69 4.95 2.37
N LEU A 47 -10.96 5.72 1.32
CA LEU A 47 -10.01 6.70 0.84
C LEU A 47 -9.72 7.76 1.90
N LYS A 48 -10.74 8.24 2.56
CA LYS A 48 -10.57 9.20 3.66
C LYS A 48 -9.71 8.63 4.77
N LYS A 49 -9.90 7.36 5.07
CA LYS A 49 -9.11 6.70 6.11
C LYS A 49 -7.66 6.52 5.67
N MET A 50 -7.44 6.22 4.40
CA MET A 50 -6.08 6.10 3.85
C MET A 50 -5.33 7.43 3.96
N ILE A 51 -5.96 8.54 3.58
CA ILE A 51 -5.29 9.83 3.59
C ILE A 51 -5.03 10.37 4.99
N ASP A 52 -5.67 9.81 6.00
CA ASP A 52 -5.38 10.14 7.38
C ASP A 52 -4.10 9.47 7.88
N CYS A 53 -3.56 8.53 7.14
CA CYS A 53 -2.31 7.88 7.50
C CYS A 53 -1.13 8.79 7.19
N ASP A 54 -0.03 8.58 7.88
CA ASP A 54 1.17 9.39 7.69
C ASP A 54 2.07 8.85 6.60
N TYR A 55 2.06 7.54 6.40
CA TYR A 55 2.85 6.85 5.41
C TYR A 55 1.98 5.79 4.75
N ILE A 56 2.34 5.38 3.55
CA ILE A 56 1.57 4.36 2.86
C ILE A 56 2.50 3.41 2.10
N ILE A 57 2.17 2.13 2.18
CA ILE A 57 2.72 1.12 1.30
C ILE A 57 1.58 0.76 0.36
N MET A 58 1.69 1.18 -0.87
CA MET A 58 0.57 1.08 -1.80
C MET A 58 0.66 -0.15 -2.68
N SER A 59 -0.50 -0.63 -3.07
CA SER A 59 -0.61 -1.61 -4.13
C SER A 59 -0.66 -0.89 -5.49
N ASN A 60 -0.64 -1.67 -6.56
CA ASN A 60 -0.70 -1.12 -7.90
C ASN A 60 -2.15 -0.84 -8.31
N SER A 61 -2.83 -0.01 -7.57
CA SER A 61 -4.21 0.37 -7.86
C SER A 61 -4.35 1.88 -7.94
N GLY A 62 -5.25 2.33 -8.80
CA GLY A 62 -5.52 3.76 -8.93
C GLY A 62 -6.05 4.35 -7.63
N PHE A 63 -6.78 3.56 -6.87
CA PHE A 63 -7.34 3.99 -5.61
C PHE A 63 -6.25 4.34 -4.59
N SER A 64 -5.31 3.42 -4.38
CA SER A 64 -4.19 3.70 -3.47
C SER A 64 -3.25 4.75 -4.03
N TRP A 65 -3.19 4.92 -5.36
CA TRP A 65 -2.38 5.97 -5.97
C TRP A 65 -2.82 7.36 -5.52
N TRP A 66 -4.14 7.61 -5.52
CA TRP A 66 -4.65 8.91 -5.08
C TRP A 66 -4.33 9.18 -3.62
N ALA A 67 -4.49 8.17 -2.76
CA ALA A 67 -4.13 8.30 -1.36
C ALA A 67 -2.63 8.56 -1.19
N ALA A 68 -1.80 7.84 -1.94
CA ALA A 68 -0.36 8.00 -1.89
C ALA A 68 0.07 9.39 -2.33
N ALA A 69 -0.51 9.90 -3.42
CA ALA A 69 -0.20 11.24 -3.90
C ALA A 69 -0.56 12.29 -2.86
N TYR A 70 -1.70 12.14 -2.21
CA TYR A 70 -2.10 13.07 -1.16
C TYR A 70 -1.14 13.03 0.02
N ILE A 71 -0.82 11.85 0.50
CA ILE A 71 0.08 11.67 1.64
C ILE A 71 1.45 12.28 1.33
N ASN A 72 1.96 12.04 0.14
CA ASN A 72 3.26 12.55 -0.24
C ASN A 72 3.26 14.06 -0.44
N LYS A 73 2.32 14.60 -1.21
CA LYS A 73 2.34 16.00 -1.60
C LYS A 73 1.78 16.94 -0.57
N ILE A 74 0.78 16.51 0.19
CA ILE A 74 0.11 17.37 1.16
C ILE A 74 0.69 17.17 2.56
N LYS A 75 0.96 15.94 2.93
CA LYS A 75 1.40 15.60 4.28
C LYS A 75 2.89 15.37 4.39
N ASN A 76 3.62 15.38 3.29
CA ASN A 76 5.05 15.09 3.24
C ASN A 76 5.39 13.70 3.80
N GLY A 77 4.47 12.76 3.69
CA GLY A 77 4.68 11.40 4.15
C GLY A 77 5.43 10.57 3.11
N TYR A 78 5.98 9.46 3.56
CA TYR A 78 6.68 8.55 2.66
C TYR A 78 5.70 7.62 1.97
N VAL A 79 5.97 7.36 0.70
CA VAL A 79 5.20 6.42 -0.10
C VAL A 79 6.15 5.33 -0.58
N ILE A 80 5.77 4.09 -0.31
CA ILE A 80 6.46 2.91 -0.83
C ILE A 80 5.54 2.29 -1.88
N CYS A 81 6.06 2.12 -3.08
CA CYS A 81 5.26 1.60 -4.19
C CYS A 81 5.97 0.43 -4.86
N PRO A 82 5.20 -0.46 -5.52
CA PRO A 82 5.82 -1.55 -6.24
C PRO A 82 6.48 -1.04 -7.54
N ASN A 83 7.47 -1.78 -8.01
CA ASN A 83 8.18 -1.42 -9.22
C ASN A 83 7.42 -1.75 -10.50
N LEU A 84 6.39 -2.59 -10.40
CA LEU A 84 5.58 -2.99 -11.55
C LEU A 84 4.15 -2.51 -11.37
N TRP A 85 3.60 -2.00 -12.43
CA TRP A 85 2.21 -1.56 -12.47
C TRP A 85 1.38 -2.58 -13.25
N TRP A 86 0.28 -2.17 -13.82
CA TRP A 86 -0.58 -3.09 -14.57
C TRP A 86 0.21 -3.85 -15.63
N ASN A 87 -0.11 -5.10 -15.82
CA ASN A 87 0.54 -5.94 -16.82
C ASN A 87 2.06 -6.00 -16.67
N ARG A 88 2.54 -5.84 -15.46
CA ARG A 88 3.96 -5.87 -15.14
C ARG A 88 4.76 -4.77 -15.84
N ILE A 89 4.13 -3.65 -16.15
CA ILE A 89 4.84 -2.52 -16.71
C ILE A 89 5.64 -1.84 -15.60
N PRO A 90 6.95 -1.62 -15.80
CA PRO A 90 7.74 -0.91 -14.80
C PRO A 90 7.15 0.47 -14.53
N VAL A 91 7.06 0.81 -13.26
CA VAL A 91 6.43 2.06 -12.84
C VAL A 91 7.10 3.28 -13.43
N GLU A 92 8.40 3.20 -13.69
CA GLU A 92 9.15 4.30 -14.31
C GLU A 92 8.71 4.60 -15.74
N LYS A 93 8.08 3.63 -16.41
CA LYS A 93 7.61 3.81 -17.79
C LYS A 93 6.18 4.31 -17.86
N THR A 94 5.51 4.40 -16.75
CA THR A 94 4.10 4.76 -16.71
C THR A 94 3.86 6.22 -16.37
N ASN A 95 4.88 6.92 -15.93
CA ASN A 95 4.80 8.32 -15.48
C ASN A 95 3.82 8.52 -14.30
N ILE A 96 3.49 7.46 -13.60
CA ILE A 96 2.56 7.57 -12.47
C ILE A 96 3.25 7.70 -11.12
N TYR A 97 4.52 7.33 -11.03
CA TYR A 97 5.20 7.48 -9.76
C TYR A 97 5.73 8.91 -9.60
N LEU A 98 5.70 9.39 -8.38
CA LEU A 98 6.16 10.73 -8.07
C LEU A 98 7.61 10.67 -7.58
N LYS A 99 8.28 11.82 -7.68
CA LYS A 99 9.73 11.88 -7.52
C LYS A 99 10.26 11.28 -6.22
N ASP A 100 9.56 11.48 -5.13
CA ASP A 100 10.05 11.08 -3.82
C ASP A 100 9.54 9.72 -3.35
N TRP A 101 8.89 8.99 -4.23
CA TRP A 101 8.36 7.68 -3.88
C TRP A 101 9.47 6.64 -3.83
N ILE A 102 9.38 5.76 -2.85
CA ILE A 102 10.33 4.68 -2.68
C ILE A 102 9.82 3.48 -3.46
N ILE A 103 10.58 3.06 -4.46
CA ILE A 103 10.21 1.94 -5.33
C ILE A 103 10.84 0.68 -4.78
N VAL A 104 10.00 -0.34 -4.54
CA VAL A 104 10.46 -1.63 -4.05
C VAL A 104 10.27 -2.67 -5.13
N GLU A 105 11.29 -3.46 -5.37
CA GLU A 105 11.19 -4.55 -6.31
C GLU A 105 10.26 -5.61 -5.76
N THR A 106 9.33 -6.01 -6.60
CA THR A 106 8.42 -7.10 -6.26
C THR A 106 8.86 -8.34 -7.02
N ASP A 107 8.73 -9.46 -6.37
CA ASP A 107 9.24 -10.73 -6.87
C ASP A 107 8.23 -11.47 -7.70
N ILE A 108 7.42 -10.75 -8.38
CA ILE A 108 6.29 -11.28 -9.10
C ILE A 108 6.72 -12.14 -10.28
N ALA A 109 7.82 -11.76 -10.89
CA ALA A 109 8.27 -12.41 -12.12
C ALA A 109 8.89 -13.77 -11.89
N ILE A 110 9.17 -14.13 -10.67
CA ILE A 110 9.89 -15.34 -10.37
C ILE A 110 9.10 -16.56 -10.70
N ASN A 111 7.81 -16.48 -10.54
CA ASN A 111 7.00 -17.66 -10.72
C ASN A 111 5.95 -17.39 -11.77
N ASP A 112 6.17 -17.96 -12.93
CA ASP A 112 5.24 -17.78 -14.03
C ASP A 112 3.84 -18.30 -13.72
N GLU A 113 3.74 -19.19 -12.77
CA GLU A 113 2.45 -19.70 -12.34
C GLU A 113 1.67 -18.66 -11.57
N LEU A 114 2.37 -17.70 -11.06
CA LEU A 114 1.70 -16.60 -10.44
C LEU A 114 1.29 -15.62 -11.50
N GLU A 115 0.65 -16.11 -12.47
CA GLU A 115 0.08 -15.22 -13.41
C GLU A 115 -0.97 -14.44 -12.74
N PHE A 116 -0.61 -13.26 -12.44
CA PHE A 116 -1.50 -12.37 -11.84
C PHE A 116 -2.50 -12.00 -12.83
N THR A 117 -3.55 -12.63 -12.70
CA THR A 117 -4.72 -12.29 -13.43
C THR A 117 -5.40 -11.06 -12.88
N ALA A 118 -4.88 -10.49 -11.93
CA ALA A 118 -5.47 -9.29 -11.36
C ALA A 118 -5.27 -8.09 -12.26
#